data_a8b03abe3272c3bb044bbf4cc63de9b5
#
_entry.id   a8b03abe3272c3bb044bbf4cc63de9b5
#
_cell.length_a   1.000
_cell.length_b   1.000
_cell.length_c   1.000
_cell.angle_alpha   90.00
_cell.angle_beta   90.00
_cell.angle_gamma   90.00
#
_symmetry.space_group_name_H-M   'P 1'
#
loop_
_entity.id
_entity.type
_entity.pdbx_description
1 polymer ?
#
loop_
_entity_poly.entity_id
_entity_poly.type
_entity_poly.pdbx_seq_one_letter_code
_entity_poly.pdbx_strand_id
1 'polypeptide(L)'
;MAKLGVPQVHKEGPFVGPKTFMNVPYSTDFSTSQAVILGVPFDGGLHPTRIGSRTGPASIREHSQLVRPFQPQHATYNPLELLKVVDCGDADKTPSVIEESFTEIEEAASQIYSGKAIPLALGGDGNITLPLLRAASKIHPDLVVLHIDANTDTYRGDGNQEYLRFNVATTFTRAAEESLIDVGSSLHIGARGPTNDSTVFNHTREVGYGLINGSELFKTGLNNTAKRVVETLKGRSVYLCFDMDFFDPSCAPGVYPNLGWCNFARRT
;
A
#
# COMPACT_ATOMS: atom_id res chain seq x y z
N MET A 1 -11.79 -55.35 -7.52
CA MET A 1 -11.09 -54.10 -7.07
C MET A 1 -11.89 -52.90 -7.55
N ALA A 2 -12.62 -52.28 -6.65
CA ALA A 2 -13.35 -51.06 -6.99
C ALA A 2 -12.35 -49.93 -7.24
N LYS A 3 -12.41 -49.31 -8.41
CA LYS A 3 -11.65 -48.07 -8.71
C LYS A 3 -12.16 -46.98 -7.72
N LEU A 4 -11.33 -46.61 -6.76
CA LEU A 4 -11.55 -45.38 -6.00
C LEU A 4 -11.58 -44.25 -7.00
N GLY A 5 -12.77 -43.70 -7.25
CA GLY A 5 -12.92 -42.50 -8.09
C GLY A 5 -12.13 -41.37 -7.47
N VAL A 6 -11.23 -40.76 -8.23
CA VAL A 6 -10.60 -39.49 -7.82
C VAL A 6 -11.73 -38.49 -7.59
N PRO A 7 -11.81 -37.87 -6.42
CA PRO A 7 -12.83 -36.85 -6.18
C PRO A 7 -12.76 -35.81 -7.29
N GLN A 8 -13.88 -35.56 -7.95
CA GLN A 8 -13.94 -34.43 -8.89
C GLN A 8 -13.84 -33.13 -8.07
N VAL A 9 -12.77 -32.42 -8.30
CA VAL A 9 -12.62 -31.06 -7.74
C VAL A 9 -13.67 -30.21 -8.45
N HIS A 10 -14.68 -29.78 -7.70
CA HIS A 10 -15.62 -28.79 -8.22
C HIS A 10 -14.87 -27.49 -8.52
N LYS A 11 -14.90 -27.04 -9.76
CA LYS A 11 -14.17 -25.86 -10.23
C LYS A 11 -14.86 -24.54 -9.86
N GLU A 12 -16.05 -24.59 -9.29
CA GLU A 12 -16.87 -23.42 -9.00
C GLU A 12 -17.50 -23.54 -7.61
N GLY A 13 -17.31 -22.52 -6.80
CA GLY A 13 -17.90 -22.38 -5.48
C GLY A 13 -17.04 -21.53 -4.54
N PRO A 14 -17.65 -20.89 -3.53
CA PRO A 14 -16.95 -19.95 -2.64
C PRO A 14 -15.86 -20.60 -1.75
N PHE A 15 -15.77 -21.93 -1.76
CA PHE A 15 -14.82 -22.69 -0.93
C PHE A 15 -13.77 -23.46 -1.74
N VAL A 16 -13.72 -23.24 -3.06
CA VAL A 16 -12.90 -24.04 -3.98
C VAL A 16 -11.91 -23.15 -4.74
N GLY A 17 -10.65 -23.52 -4.71
CA GLY A 17 -9.57 -22.78 -5.38
C GLY A 17 -8.78 -21.84 -4.45
N PRO A 18 -7.79 -21.11 -4.98
CA PRO A 18 -7.08 -20.12 -4.21
C PRO A 18 -8.03 -18.98 -3.80
N LYS A 19 -7.95 -18.55 -2.54
CA LYS A 19 -8.68 -17.38 -2.09
C LYS A 19 -8.14 -16.14 -2.80
N THR A 20 -8.98 -15.49 -3.58
CA THR A 20 -8.70 -14.22 -4.26
C THR A 20 -9.38 -13.06 -3.54
N PHE A 21 -8.91 -11.84 -3.74
CA PHE A 21 -9.51 -10.65 -3.16
C PHE A 21 -10.98 -10.50 -3.64
N MET A 22 -11.93 -10.46 -2.71
CA MET A 22 -13.37 -10.34 -2.97
C MET A 22 -13.91 -11.30 -4.04
N ASN A 23 -13.32 -12.50 -4.17
CA ASN A 23 -13.66 -13.52 -5.16
C ASN A 23 -13.52 -13.08 -6.64
N VAL A 24 -12.67 -12.09 -6.95
CA VAL A 24 -12.35 -11.80 -8.34
C VAL A 24 -11.64 -12.99 -9.00
N PRO A 25 -11.71 -13.15 -10.33
CA PRO A 25 -11.02 -14.24 -11.00
C PRO A 25 -9.51 -14.22 -10.74
N TYR A 26 -8.91 -15.41 -10.57
CA TYR A 26 -7.45 -15.56 -10.65
C TYR A 26 -7.01 -15.55 -12.11
N SER A 27 -6.01 -14.72 -12.44
CA SER A 27 -5.43 -14.68 -13.78
C SER A 27 -4.01 -14.15 -13.77
N THR A 28 -3.18 -14.69 -14.63
CA THR A 28 -1.85 -14.16 -14.98
C THR A 28 -1.84 -13.50 -16.38
N ASP A 29 -2.97 -13.50 -17.08
CA ASP A 29 -3.19 -12.72 -18.30
C ASP A 29 -3.90 -11.41 -17.95
N PHE A 30 -3.20 -10.30 -18.13
CA PHE A 30 -3.66 -8.96 -17.78
C PHE A 30 -4.22 -8.18 -18.97
N SER A 31 -4.25 -8.77 -20.18
CA SER A 31 -4.54 -8.07 -21.43
C SER A 31 -5.94 -7.44 -21.50
N THR A 32 -6.88 -7.95 -20.71
CA THR A 32 -8.27 -7.45 -20.66
C THR A 32 -8.62 -6.76 -19.35
N SER A 33 -7.73 -6.78 -18.36
CA SER A 33 -7.95 -6.19 -17.03
C SER A 33 -7.51 -4.74 -17.01
N GLN A 34 -8.19 -3.90 -16.24
CA GLN A 34 -7.74 -2.52 -15.98
C GLN A 34 -7.01 -2.40 -14.65
N ALA A 35 -7.27 -3.31 -13.72
CA ALA A 35 -6.57 -3.37 -12.44
C ALA A 35 -6.32 -4.82 -12.03
N VAL A 36 -5.19 -5.07 -11.37
CA VAL A 36 -4.74 -6.41 -10.97
C VAL A 36 -4.33 -6.38 -9.51
N ILE A 37 -4.91 -7.26 -8.71
CA ILE A 37 -4.50 -7.47 -7.32
C ILE A 37 -3.18 -8.24 -7.32
N LEU A 38 -2.17 -7.67 -6.67
CA LEU A 38 -0.85 -8.25 -6.45
C LEU A 38 -0.58 -8.34 -4.96
N GLY A 39 -0.42 -9.52 -4.41
CA GLY A 39 0.06 -9.68 -3.03
C GLY A 39 1.57 -9.47 -2.96
N VAL A 40 2.02 -8.76 -1.93
CA VAL A 40 3.45 -8.54 -1.66
C VAL A 40 3.74 -8.93 -0.21
N PRO A 41 3.92 -10.23 0.08
CA PRO A 41 4.08 -10.75 1.43
C PRO A 41 5.49 -10.49 1.98
N PHE A 42 5.88 -9.22 2.11
CA PHE A 42 7.18 -8.76 2.55
C PHE A 42 7.11 -8.11 3.93
N ASP A 43 8.07 -8.40 4.81
CA ASP A 43 8.25 -7.77 6.11
C ASP A 43 9.74 -7.66 6.49
N GLY A 44 10.58 -7.42 5.48
CA GLY A 44 12.00 -7.19 5.62
C GLY A 44 12.39 -5.75 5.97
N GLY A 45 11.43 -4.86 6.16
CA GLY A 45 11.66 -3.43 6.41
C GLY A 45 12.25 -3.08 7.78
N LEU A 46 12.89 -4.03 8.44
CA LEU A 46 13.74 -3.86 9.62
C LEU A 46 13.05 -3.31 10.87
N HIS A 47 11.80 -3.68 11.12
CA HIS A 47 11.25 -3.44 12.45
C HIS A 47 11.79 -4.51 13.44
N PRO A 48 12.55 -4.13 14.48
CA PRO A 48 13.31 -5.10 15.31
C PRO A 48 12.43 -6.07 16.11
N THR A 49 11.15 -5.74 16.31
CA THR A 49 10.25 -6.55 17.16
C THR A 49 8.92 -6.87 16.48
N ARG A 50 8.66 -6.38 15.27
CA ARG A 50 7.36 -6.52 14.60
C ARG A 50 7.53 -7.11 13.22
N ILE A 51 7.55 -8.42 13.19
CA ILE A 51 7.45 -9.23 11.98
C ILE A 51 6.05 -9.83 11.92
N GLY A 52 5.54 -10.07 10.73
CA GLY A 52 4.22 -10.71 10.53
C GLY A 52 3.40 -10.08 9.42
N SER A 53 3.72 -8.86 8.97
CA SER A 53 3.02 -8.22 7.85
C SER A 53 3.13 -9.00 6.55
N ARG A 54 4.09 -9.93 6.43
CA ARG A 54 4.14 -10.93 5.34
C ARG A 54 2.86 -11.76 5.20
N THR A 55 2.05 -11.87 6.24
CA THR A 55 0.75 -12.55 6.19
C THR A 55 -0.39 -11.64 5.74
N GLY A 56 -0.13 -10.36 5.56
CA GLY A 56 -1.12 -9.33 5.19
C GLY A 56 -1.91 -9.67 3.93
N PRO A 57 -1.26 -9.99 2.79
CA PRO A 57 -1.98 -10.31 1.56
C PRO A 57 -2.96 -11.48 1.72
N ALA A 58 -2.54 -12.56 2.37
CA ALA A 58 -3.40 -13.71 2.64
C ALA A 58 -4.57 -13.35 3.57
N SER A 59 -4.31 -12.60 4.64
CA SER A 59 -5.34 -12.15 5.58
C SER A 59 -6.35 -11.23 4.93
N ILE A 60 -5.89 -10.27 4.12
CA ILE A 60 -6.77 -9.34 3.39
C ILE A 60 -7.67 -10.12 2.42
N ARG A 61 -7.13 -11.06 1.64
CA ARG A 61 -7.93 -11.91 0.75
C ARG A 61 -8.97 -12.71 1.51
N GLU A 62 -8.58 -13.32 2.64
CA GLU A 62 -9.51 -14.09 3.46
C GLU A 62 -10.68 -13.24 3.98
N HIS A 63 -10.39 -12.09 4.59
CA HIS A 63 -11.42 -11.23 5.17
C HIS A 63 -12.22 -10.46 4.12
N SER A 64 -11.66 -10.23 2.94
CA SER A 64 -12.37 -9.58 1.82
C SER A 64 -13.60 -10.35 1.33
N GLN A 65 -13.67 -11.65 1.63
CA GLN A 65 -14.86 -12.49 1.33
C GLN A 65 -16.14 -11.97 2.01
N LEU A 66 -16.00 -11.24 3.09
CA LEU A 66 -17.12 -10.64 3.84
C LEU A 66 -17.56 -9.29 3.27
N VAL A 67 -16.73 -8.66 2.43
CA VAL A 67 -17.00 -7.35 1.84
C VAL A 67 -17.98 -7.50 0.67
N ARG A 68 -18.89 -6.53 0.52
CA ARG A 68 -19.86 -6.51 -0.58
C ARG A 68 -19.42 -5.48 -1.62
N PRO A 69 -19.56 -5.78 -2.93
CA PRO A 69 -19.04 -4.92 -4.00
C PRO A 69 -19.85 -3.62 -4.19
N PHE A 70 -21.12 -3.59 -3.76
CA PHE A 70 -21.96 -2.42 -3.92
C PHE A 70 -21.94 -1.53 -2.68
N GLN A 71 -21.78 -0.23 -2.90
CA GLN A 71 -21.90 0.82 -1.88
C GLN A 71 -22.94 1.85 -2.33
N PRO A 72 -24.26 1.60 -2.13
CA PRO A 72 -25.34 2.39 -2.72
C PRO A 72 -25.30 3.89 -2.42
N GLN A 73 -24.65 4.29 -1.33
CA GLN A 73 -24.46 5.71 -0.98
C GLN A 73 -23.45 6.42 -1.90
N HIS A 74 -22.56 5.66 -2.59
CA HIS A 74 -21.48 6.20 -3.40
C HIS A 74 -21.58 5.77 -4.85
N ALA A 75 -21.98 4.53 -5.11
CA ALA A 75 -22.04 3.98 -6.47
C ALA A 75 -23.10 2.88 -6.58
N THR A 76 -23.79 2.83 -7.71
CA THR A 76 -24.78 1.79 -8.06
C THR A 76 -24.19 0.67 -8.92
N TYR A 77 -22.90 0.73 -9.21
CA TYR A 77 -22.16 -0.25 -10.02
C TYR A 77 -21.13 -1.01 -9.17
N ASN A 78 -20.75 -2.21 -9.63
CA ASN A 78 -19.67 -2.98 -9.07
C ASN A 78 -18.33 -2.51 -9.69
N PRO A 79 -17.44 -1.86 -8.95
CA PRO A 79 -16.17 -1.37 -9.48
C PRO A 79 -15.23 -2.49 -9.93
N LEU A 80 -15.32 -3.67 -9.31
CA LEU A 80 -14.47 -4.81 -9.67
C LEU A 80 -14.81 -5.36 -11.06
N GLU A 81 -16.11 -5.44 -11.38
CA GLU A 81 -16.58 -5.83 -12.71
C GLU A 81 -16.28 -4.75 -13.75
N LEU A 82 -16.53 -3.48 -13.41
CA LEU A 82 -16.29 -2.34 -14.31
C LEU A 82 -14.83 -2.28 -14.76
N LEU A 83 -13.89 -2.46 -13.81
CA LEU A 83 -12.46 -2.45 -14.04
C LEU A 83 -11.90 -3.81 -14.48
N LYS A 84 -12.76 -4.83 -14.57
CA LYS A 84 -12.36 -6.22 -14.88
C LYS A 84 -11.18 -6.67 -14.01
N VAL A 85 -11.33 -6.46 -12.68
CA VAL A 85 -10.27 -6.76 -11.72
C VAL A 85 -10.01 -8.26 -11.68
N VAL A 86 -8.75 -8.63 -11.68
CA VAL A 86 -8.28 -10.00 -11.43
C VAL A 86 -7.27 -10.00 -10.29
N ASP A 87 -7.06 -11.15 -9.69
CA ASP A 87 -6.03 -11.38 -8.67
C ASP A 87 -4.96 -12.31 -9.27
N CYS A 88 -3.70 -11.89 -9.27
CA CYS A 88 -2.61 -12.68 -9.85
C CYS A 88 -1.81 -13.49 -8.80
N GLY A 89 -2.24 -13.47 -7.55
CA GLY A 89 -1.49 -14.10 -6.47
C GLY A 89 -0.44 -13.15 -5.88
N ASP A 90 0.64 -13.72 -5.37
CA ASP A 90 1.71 -13.00 -4.68
C ASP A 90 2.95 -12.87 -5.57
N ALA A 91 3.66 -11.75 -5.44
CA ALA A 91 5.00 -11.60 -5.99
C ALA A 91 5.96 -12.61 -5.32
N ASP A 92 6.87 -13.16 -6.11
CA ASP A 92 7.99 -13.91 -5.57
C ASP A 92 8.88 -13.00 -4.72
N LYS A 93 9.61 -13.58 -3.81
CA LYS A 93 10.56 -12.86 -2.96
C LYS A 93 11.68 -13.77 -2.51
N THR A 94 12.89 -13.26 -2.50
CA THR A 94 14.04 -13.94 -1.91
C THR A 94 14.10 -13.64 -0.41
N PRO A 95 13.86 -14.61 0.47
CA PRO A 95 13.89 -14.38 1.90
C PRO A 95 15.25 -13.83 2.36
N SER A 96 15.21 -12.83 3.23
CA SER A 96 16.37 -12.23 3.88
C SER A 96 17.35 -11.43 2.98
N VAL A 97 16.99 -11.20 1.71
CA VAL A 97 17.75 -10.33 0.80
C VAL A 97 16.85 -9.24 0.27
N ILE A 98 17.03 -8.03 0.80
CA ILE A 98 16.10 -6.90 0.53
C ILE A 98 16.15 -6.49 -0.94
N GLU A 99 17.35 -6.32 -1.49
CA GLU A 99 17.55 -5.84 -2.86
C GLU A 99 17.02 -6.83 -3.91
N GLU A 100 17.20 -8.13 -3.65
CA GLU A 100 16.65 -9.17 -4.53
C GLU A 100 15.12 -9.16 -4.47
N SER A 101 14.55 -9.12 -3.26
CA SER A 101 13.09 -9.00 -3.08
C SER A 101 12.53 -7.74 -3.74
N PHE A 102 13.24 -6.62 -3.68
CA PHE A 102 12.83 -5.39 -4.36
C PHE A 102 12.82 -5.56 -5.86
N THR A 103 13.82 -6.23 -6.43
CA THR A 103 13.87 -6.54 -7.86
C THR A 103 12.68 -7.40 -8.28
N GLU A 104 12.38 -8.44 -7.53
CA GLU A 104 11.25 -9.36 -7.81
C GLU A 104 9.88 -8.64 -7.70
N ILE A 105 9.70 -7.78 -6.70
CA ILE A 105 8.47 -6.97 -6.54
C ILE A 105 8.33 -5.97 -7.70
N GLU A 106 9.41 -5.30 -8.07
CA GLU A 106 9.43 -4.34 -9.19
C GLU A 106 9.10 -5.03 -10.51
N GLU A 107 9.68 -6.22 -10.75
CA GLU A 107 9.40 -7.02 -11.95
C GLU A 107 7.94 -7.47 -12.00
N ALA A 108 7.37 -7.96 -10.90
CA ALA A 108 5.97 -8.36 -10.83
C ALA A 108 5.02 -7.19 -11.17
N ALA A 109 5.26 -6.02 -10.60
CA ALA A 109 4.48 -4.83 -10.92
C ALA A 109 4.68 -4.37 -12.38
N SER A 110 5.92 -4.45 -12.89
CA SER A 110 6.24 -4.09 -14.29
C SER A 110 5.54 -5.00 -15.30
N GLN A 111 5.36 -6.29 -15.00
CA GLN A 111 4.59 -7.21 -15.84
C GLN A 111 3.13 -6.79 -15.92
N ILE A 112 2.52 -6.35 -14.81
CA ILE A 112 1.14 -5.86 -14.79
C ILE A 112 1.02 -4.58 -15.64
N TYR A 113 1.93 -3.63 -15.50
CA TYR A 113 1.96 -2.42 -16.34
C TYR A 113 2.14 -2.74 -17.82
N SER A 114 2.96 -3.75 -18.15
CA SER A 114 3.14 -4.20 -19.54
C SER A 114 1.84 -4.73 -20.16
N GLY A 115 0.96 -5.31 -19.33
CA GLY A 115 -0.41 -5.69 -19.71
C GLY A 115 -1.38 -4.50 -19.78
N LYS A 116 -0.91 -3.27 -19.56
CA LYS A 116 -1.72 -2.02 -19.51
C LYS A 116 -2.74 -1.98 -18.36
N ALA A 117 -2.52 -2.77 -17.32
CA ALA A 117 -3.31 -2.76 -16.11
C ALA A 117 -2.57 -2.00 -14.98
N ILE A 118 -3.31 -1.57 -13.98
CA ILE A 118 -2.78 -0.89 -12.79
C ILE A 118 -2.63 -1.92 -11.66
N PRO A 119 -1.45 -2.09 -11.06
CA PRO A 119 -1.30 -2.95 -9.89
C PRO A 119 -1.97 -2.34 -8.66
N LEU A 120 -2.77 -3.15 -7.96
CA LEU A 120 -3.34 -2.88 -6.65
C LEU A 120 -2.62 -3.79 -5.63
N ALA A 121 -1.58 -3.27 -5.01
CA ALA A 121 -0.74 -4.07 -4.12
C ALA A 121 -1.39 -4.28 -2.75
N LEU A 122 -1.46 -5.53 -2.30
CA LEU A 122 -1.79 -5.91 -0.93
C LEU A 122 -0.48 -6.16 -0.17
N GLY A 123 -0.11 -5.26 0.73
CA GLY A 123 1.12 -5.37 1.49
C GLY A 123 1.03 -6.40 2.62
N GLY A 124 2.08 -6.67 3.12
CA GLY A 124 3.41 -6.48 3.63
C GLY A 124 3.60 -5.18 4.44
N ASP A 125 4.83 -4.90 4.69
CA ASP A 125 5.21 -3.66 5.33
C ASP A 125 5.35 -2.49 4.31
N GLY A 126 5.49 -1.26 4.82
CA GLY A 126 5.55 -0.05 3.98
C GLY A 126 6.75 0.01 3.03
N ASN A 127 7.77 -0.85 3.23
CA ASN A 127 8.98 -0.85 2.40
C ASN A 127 8.73 -1.39 0.98
N ILE A 128 7.63 -2.12 0.77
CA ILE A 128 7.21 -2.56 -0.58
C ILE A 128 6.93 -1.39 -1.52
N THR A 129 6.66 -0.21 -0.96
CA THR A 129 6.34 0.99 -1.74
C THR A 129 7.49 1.41 -2.64
N LEU A 130 8.75 1.28 -2.21
CA LEU A 130 9.90 1.71 -3.02
C LEU A 130 10.03 0.93 -4.35
N PRO A 131 10.05 -0.42 -4.38
CA PRO A 131 10.09 -1.16 -5.65
C PRO A 131 8.83 -0.95 -6.50
N LEU A 132 7.65 -0.78 -5.89
CA LEU A 132 6.43 -0.45 -6.63
C LEU A 132 6.49 0.94 -7.28
N LEU A 133 7.09 1.94 -6.62
CA LEU A 133 7.36 3.26 -7.20
C LEU A 133 8.37 3.19 -8.34
N ARG A 134 9.42 2.36 -8.23
CA ARG A 134 10.37 2.13 -9.32
C ARG A 134 9.69 1.58 -10.57
N ALA A 135 8.74 0.65 -10.42
CA ALA A 135 7.95 0.16 -11.54
C ALA A 135 7.01 1.23 -12.10
N ALA A 136 6.30 1.96 -11.24
CA ALA A 136 5.33 2.98 -11.63
C ALA A 136 5.98 4.18 -12.34
N SER A 137 7.13 4.66 -11.86
CA SER A 137 7.84 5.82 -12.42
C SER A 137 8.31 5.62 -13.87
N LYS A 138 8.57 4.37 -14.28
CA LYS A 138 8.93 4.03 -15.66
C LYS A 138 7.78 4.28 -16.65
N ILE A 139 6.54 4.22 -16.16
CA ILE A 139 5.32 4.36 -16.99
C ILE A 139 4.72 5.77 -16.84
N HIS A 140 4.89 6.38 -15.67
CA HIS A 140 4.29 7.67 -15.29
C HIS A 140 5.39 8.68 -14.92
N PRO A 141 5.92 9.43 -15.89
CA PRO A 141 7.01 10.40 -15.64
C PRO A 141 6.58 11.59 -14.77
N ASP A 142 5.27 11.82 -14.63
CA ASP A 142 4.64 12.86 -13.80
C ASP A 142 4.11 12.32 -12.48
N LEU A 143 4.60 11.16 -12.03
CA LEU A 143 4.12 10.47 -10.85
C LEU A 143 4.27 11.32 -9.59
N VAL A 144 3.21 11.37 -8.79
CA VAL A 144 3.17 11.96 -7.46
C VAL A 144 2.69 10.94 -6.44
N VAL A 145 2.97 11.15 -5.18
CA VAL A 145 2.52 10.29 -4.08
C VAL A 145 1.45 10.97 -3.25
N LEU A 146 0.41 10.22 -2.95
CA LEU A 146 -0.50 10.48 -1.83
C LEU A 146 -0.26 9.40 -0.78
N HIS A 147 0.44 9.74 0.30
CA HIS A 147 0.74 8.86 1.41
C HIS A 147 -0.16 9.17 2.60
N ILE A 148 -0.99 8.20 2.98
CA ILE A 148 -1.94 8.28 4.09
C ILE A 148 -1.46 7.31 5.17
N ASP A 149 -0.92 7.86 6.27
CA ASP A 149 -0.16 7.09 7.26
C ASP A 149 -0.07 7.87 8.58
N ALA A 150 0.20 7.18 9.67
CA ALA A 150 0.56 7.82 10.94
C ALA A 150 2.03 8.28 10.99
N ASN A 151 2.84 7.87 10.04
CA ASN A 151 4.25 8.24 9.89
C ASN A 151 4.47 9.03 8.59
N THR A 152 5.66 9.54 8.37
CA THR A 152 6.02 10.17 7.09
C THR A 152 6.92 9.29 6.25
N ASP A 153 7.59 8.32 6.86
CA ASP A 153 8.57 7.43 6.27
C ASP A 153 9.68 8.15 5.46
N THR A 154 9.99 9.35 5.96
CA THR A 154 11.03 10.24 5.40
C THR A 154 12.18 10.43 6.38
N TYR A 155 12.51 9.46 7.21
CA TYR A 155 13.72 9.52 8.04
C TYR A 155 14.96 9.54 7.16
N ARG A 156 16.03 10.22 7.63
CA ARG A 156 17.27 10.38 6.85
C ARG A 156 17.94 9.02 6.57
N GLY A 157 17.86 8.10 7.54
CA GLY A 157 18.62 6.85 7.50
C GLY A 157 20.09 7.15 7.54
N ASP A 158 20.68 7.23 8.73
CA ASP A 158 22.05 7.69 8.93
C ASP A 158 23.04 6.84 8.13
N GLY A 159 23.74 7.48 7.22
CA GLY A 159 24.58 6.94 6.17
C GLY A 159 25.79 6.09 6.60
N ASN A 160 25.93 5.73 7.88
CA ASN A 160 27.02 4.89 8.37
C ASN A 160 26.70 3.41 8.47
N GLN A 161 25.44 3.01 8.19
CA GLN A 161 25.01 1.62 8.26
C GLN A 161 24.19 1.29 7.01
N GLU A 162 24.86 0.80 5.97
CA GLU A 162 24.25 0.48 4.67
C GLU A 162 23.05 -0.46 4.79
N TYR A 163 23.03 -1.37 5.77
CA TYR A 163 21.91 -2.26 6.04
C TYR A 163 20.65 -1.54 6.55
N LEU A 164 20.74 -0.29 7.02
CA LEU A 164 19.61 0.54 7.40
C LEU A 164 19.09 1.44 6.27
N ARG A 165 19.73 1.39 5.11
CA ARG A 165 19.38 2.22 3.97
C ARG A 165 17.93 1.98 3.52
N PHE A 166 17.54 0.72 3.44
CA PHE A 166 16.21 0.31 2.99
C PHE A 166 15.39 -0.22 4.17
N ASN A 167 14.60 0.64 4.77
CA ASN A 167 13.64 0.28 5.81
C ASN A 167 12.36 1.10 5.67
N VAL A 168 11.28 0.69 6.34
CA VAL A 168 9.97 1.36 6.24
C VAL A 168 10.08 2.86 6.50
N ALA A 169 10.84 3.27 7.50
CA ALA A 169 10.95 4.67 7.89
C ALA A 169 11.71 5.55 6.89
N THR A 170 12.41 4.98 5.90
CA THR A 170 13.22 5.71 4.91
C THR A 170 12.67 5.64 3.49
N THR A 171 11.56 4.94 3.28
CA THR A 171 10.97 4.64 1.97
C THR A 171 10.87 5.87 1.07
N PHE A 172 10.28 6.96 1.57
CA PHE A 172 10.08 8.16 0.76
C PHE A 172 11.32 9.06 0.67
N THR A 173 12.28 8.96 1.59
CA THR A 173 13.59 9.56 1.39
C THR A 173 14.31 8.89 0.22
N ARG A 174 14.28 7.56 0.15
CA ARG A 174 14.87 6.81 -0.99
C ARG A 174 14.14 7.12 -2.30
N ALA A 175 12.81 7.20 -2.30
CA ALA A 175 12.05 7.56 -3.49
C ALA A 175 12.43 8.94 -4.05
N ALA A 176 12.69 9.92 -3.17
CA ALA A 176 13.17 11.24 -3.56
C ALA A 176 14.61 11.21 -4.11
N GLU A 177 15.52 10.49 -3.42
CA GLU A 177 16.92 10.33 -3.87
C GLU A 177 17.02 9.67 -5.25
N GLU A 178 16.18 8.69 -5.52
CA GLU A 178 16.10 8.01 -6.81
C GLU A 178 15.33 8.81 -7.87
N SER A 179 14.77 9.97 -7.52
CA SER A 179 13.98 10.82 -8.41
C SER A 179 12.79 10.09 -9.06
N LEU A 180 12.12 9.21 -8.32
CA LEU A 180 11.03 8.38 -8.83
C LEU A 180 9.73 9.17 -8.98
N ILE A 181 9.59 10.29 -8.28
CA ILE A 181 8.34 11.05 -8.15
C ILE A 181 8.61 12.55 -8.13
N ASP A 182 7.60 13.34 -8.49
CA ASP A 182 7.60 14.77 -8.22
C ASP A 182 7.28 15.02 -6.74
N VAL A 183 8.32 15.23 -5.95
CA VAL A 183 8.24 15.43 -4.50
C VAL A 183 7.43 16.69 -4.17
N GLY A 184 7.62 17.76 -4.94
CA GLY A 184 6.99 19.06 -4.69
C GLY A 184 5.47 19.05 -4.83
N SER A 185 4.92 18.08 -5.54
CA SER A 185 3.48 17.87 -5.72
C SER A 185 2.96 16.66 -4.94
N SER A 186 3.80 15.98 -4.15
CA SER A 186 3.44 14.82 -3.34
C SER A 186 3.03 15.20 -1.93
N LEU A 187 2.12 14.44 -1.31
CA LEU A 187 1.54 14.75 0.00
C LEU A 187 1.63 13.56 0.97
N HIS A 188 2.04 13.86 2.22
CA HIS A 188 1.87 12.98 3.37
C HIS A 188 0.73 13.49 4.25
N ILE A 189 -0.17 12.60 4.67
CA ILE A 189 -1.36 12.95 5.47
C ILE A 189 -1.48 12.03 6.67
N GLY A 190 -1.62 12.63 7.86
CA GLY A 190 -1.98 11.90 9.07
C GLY A 190 -0.86 11.70 10.07
N ALA A 191 0.38 11.98 9.72
CA ALA A 191 1.54 11.76 10.58
C ALA A 191 1.36 12.36 11.97
N ARG A 192 1.56 11.54 13.01
CA ARG A 192 1.26 11.85 14.39
C ARG A 192 1.99 10.93 15.38
N GLY A 193 1.82 11.22 16.67
CA GLY A 193 2.38 10.39 17.75
C GLY A 193 3.86 10.71 18.02
N PRO A 194 4.49 9.90 18.91
CA PRO A 194 5.89 10.05 19.24
C PRO A 194 6.78 9.57 18.09
N THR A 195 7.90 10.25 17.90
CA THR A 195 8.91 9.90 16.89
C THR A 195 10.27 9.74 17.54
N ASN A 196 11.15 8.96 16.96
CA ASN A 196 12.54 8.82 17.44
C ASN A 196 13.43 10.00 17.03
N ASP A 197 12.96 10.81 16.06
CA ASP A 197 13.64 12.00 15.58
C ASP A 197 12.68 13.18 15.63
N SER A 198 13.01 14.16 16.49
CA SER A 198 12.20 15.37 16.64
C SER A 198 12.17 16.26 15.39
N THR A 199 13.07 16.02 14.44
CA THR A 199 13.22 16.81 13.20
C THR A 199 12.56 16.18 12.00
N VAL A 200 11.96 14.98 12.10
CA VAL A 200 11.43 14.23 10.96
C VAL A 200 10.42 15.01 10.11
N PHE A 201 9.53 15.78 10.73
CA PHE A 201 8.56 16.60 10.00
C PHE A 201 9.22 17.78 9.26
N ASN A 202 10.30 18.33 9.81
CA ASN A 202 11.08 19.35 9.12
C ASN A 202 11.82 18.72 7.95
N HIS A 203 12.45 17.56 8.15
CA HIS A 203 13.12 16.83 7.09
C HIS A 203 12.15 16.45 5.95
N THR A 204 10.93 16.01 6.26
CA THR A 204 9.89 15.76 5.25
C THR A 204 9.69 16.97 4.33
N ARG A 205 9.60 18.17 4.92
CA ARG A 205 9.44 19.42 4.16
C ARG A 205 10.72 19.86 3.45
N GLU A 206 11.89 19.64 4.05
CA GLU A 206 13.20 19.91 3.44
C GLU A 206 13.44 19.07 2.18
N VAL A 207 13.01 17.81 2.20
CA VAL A 207 13.02 16.94 1.02
C VAL A 207 12.09 17.48 -0.07
N GLY A 208 11.06 18.23 0.31
CA GLY A 208 10.13 18.89 -0.60
C GLY A 208 8.68 18.43 -0.52
N TYR A 209 8.38 17.43 0.31
CA TYR A 209 7.02 16.90 0.45
C TYR A 209 6.07 17.88 1.15
N GLY A 210 4.82 17.92 0.67
CA GLY A 210 3.72 18.48 1.43
C GLY A 210 3.38 17.58 2.63
N LEU A 211 3.11 18.17 3.80
CA LEU A 211 2.74 17.45 5.01
C LEU A 211 1.51 18.06 5.65
N ILE A 212 0.45 17.26 5.78
CA ILE A 212 -0.74 17.56 6.59
C ILE A 212 -0.71 16.61 7.79
N ASN A 213 -0.12 17.03 8.89
CA ASN A 213 -0.02 16.18 10.08
C ASN A 213 -1.38 15.98 10.76
N GLY A 214 -1.45 15.02 11.71
CA GLY A 214 -2.69 14.68 12.38
C GLY A 214 -3.40 15.84 13.07
N SER A 215 -2.64 16.77 13.69
CA SER A 215 -3.22 17.97 14.32
C SER A 215 -3.80 18.94 13.28
N GLU A 216 -3.13 19.13 12.16
CA GLU A 216 -3.61 19.94 11.05
C GLU A 216 -4.86 19.33 10.42
N LEU A 217 -4.83 18.01 10.14
CA LEU A 217 -5.96 17.26 9.61
C LEU A 217 -7.21 17.41 10.49
N PHE A 218 -7.01 17.31 11.81
CA PHE A 218 -8.10 17.50 12.76
C PHE A 218 -8.69 18.92 12.73
N LYS A 219 -7.85 19.94 12.72
CA LYS A 219 -8.29 21.34 12.71
C LYS A 219 -8.98 21.72 11.39
N THR A 220 -8.46 21.23 10.28
CA THR A 220 -8.95 21.53 8.93
C THR A 220 -10.23 20.77 8.61
N GLY A 221 -10.37 19.54 9.13
CA GLY A 221 -11.45 18.60 8.85
C GLY A 221 -11.31 17.92 7.50
N LEU A 222 -11.98 16.74 7.39
CA LEU A 222 -11.83 15.85 6.23
C LEU A 222 -12.21 16.52 4.90
N ASN A 223 -13.33 17.25 4.86
CA ASN A 223 -13.81 17.87 3.62
C ASN A 223 -12.85 18.90 3.03
N ASN A 224 -12.25 19.75 3.88
CA ASN A 224 -11.30 20.77 3.42
C ASN A 224 -9.96 20.11 3.05
N THR A 225 -9.54 19.11 3.79
CA THR A 225 -8.35 18.32 3.45
C THR A 225 -8.53 17.62 2.10
N ALA A 226 -9.68 16.97 1.86
CA ALA A 226 -9.97 16.33 0.57
C ALA A 226 -9.94 17.33 -0.60
N LYS A 227 -10.50 18.52 -0.43
CA LYS A 227 -10.42 19.59 -1.45
C LYS A 227 -8.97 19.96 -1.76
N ARG A 228 -8.15 20.19 -0.71
CA ARG A 228 -6.73 20.50 -0.88
C ARG A 228 -5.98 19.38 -1.61
N VAL A 229 -6.25 18.12 -1.26
CA VAL A 229 -5.66 16.95 -1.94
C VAL A 229 -6.02 16.96 -3.43
N VAL A 230 -7.31 17.11 -3.76
CA VAL A 230 -7.78 17.15 -5.15
C VAL A 230 -7.12 18.30 -5.92
N GLU A 231 -7.03 19.49 -5.34
CA GLU A 231 -6.40 20.65 -5.97
C GLU A 231 -4.90 20.41 -6.22
N THR A 232 -4.18 19.82 -5.24
CA THR A 232 -2.74 19.55 -5.36
C THR A 232 -2.43 18.48 -6.40
N LEU A 233 -3.24 17.42 -6.46
CA LEU A 233 -2.96 16.24 -7.29
C LEU A 233 -3.68 16.25 -8.64
N LYS A 234 -4.46 17.29 -8.92
CA LYS A 234 -5.28 17.37 -10.15
C LYS A 234 -4.43 17.24 -11.42
N GLY A 235 -4.82 16.30 -12.28
CA GLY A 235 -4.18 16.08 -13.58
C GLY A 235 -2.84 15.35 -13.52
N ARG A 236 -2.48 14.78 -12.36
CA ARG A 236 -1.24 14.02 -12.16
C ARG A 236 -1.52 12.52 -12.08
N SER A 237 -0.53 11.72 -12.41
CA SER A 237 -0.52 10.29 -12.12
C SER A 237 -0.22 10.10 -10.64
N VAL A 238 -1.14 9.48 -9.88
CA VAL A 238 -1.04 9.40 -8.41
C VAL A 238 -0.77 7.97 -7.97
N TYR A 239 0.32 7.76 -7.25
CA TYR A 239 0.54 6.56 -6.45
C TYR A 239 -0.08 6.77 -5.07
N LEU A 240 -1.14 6.01 -4.78
CA LEU A 240 -1.76 6.01 -3.45
C LEU A 240 -1.09 4.95 -2.58
N CYS A 241 -0.44 5.40 -1.51
CA CYS A 241 0.02 4.55 -0.43
C CYS A 241 -0.87 4.75 0.79
N PHE A 242 -1.47 3.67 1.28
CA PHE A 242 -2.36 3.70 2.43
C PHE A 242 -1.87 2.71 3.48
N ASP A 243 -1.39 3.21 4.60
CA ASP A 243 -0.99 2.38 5.73
C ASP A 243 -2.13 2.19 6.74
N MET A 244 -2.21 0.98 7.29
CA MET A 244 -3.26 0.61 8.24
C MET A 244 -3.12 1.30 9.59
N ASP A 245 -1.94 1.79 9.94
CA ASP A 245 -1.72 2.54 11.19
C ASP A 245 -2.24 3.99 11.12
N PHE A 246 -2.66 4.44 9.92
CA PHE A 246 -3.44 5.66 9.81
C PHE A 246 -4.73 5.59 10.65
N PHE A 247 -5.32 4.43 10.77
CA PHE A 247 -6.48 4.24 11.63
C PHE A 247 -6.10 4.33 13.12
N ASP A 248 -7.09 4.67 13.94
CA ASP A 248 -6.93 4.60 15.39
C ASP A 248 -6.68 3.14 15.82
N PRO A 249 -5.77 2.87 16.78
CA PRO A 249 -5.52 1.51 17.28
C PRO A 249 -6.76 0.78 17.80
N SER A 250 -7.82 1.49 18.17
CA SER A 250 -9.10 0.86 18.52
C SER A 250 -9.79 0.19 17.33
N CYS A 251 -9.52 0.65 16.10
CA CYS A 251 -10.04 0.08 14.86
C CYS A 251 -9.04 -0.87 14.20
N ALA A 252 -7.73 -0.64 14.39
CA ALA A 252 -6.65 -1.42 13.82
C ALA A 252 -5.62 -1.83 14.90
N PRO A 253 -5.96 -2.72 15.83
CA PRO A 253 -5.12 -3.02 16.99
C PRO A 253 -3.82 -3.79 16.65
N GLY A 254 -3.72 -4.35 15.44
CA GLY A 254 -2.55 -5.09 14.97
C GLY A 254 -1.41 -4.21 14.45
N VAL A 255 -1.62 -2.92 14.30
CA VAL A 255 -0.63 -1.97 13.79
C VAL A 255 0.20 -1.32 14.91
N TYR A 256 1.19 -0.52 14.54
CA TYR A 256 1.98 0.25 15.51
C TYR A 256 1.08 1.25 16.25
N PRO A 257 1.06 1.28 17.61
CA PRO A 257 0.18 2.17 18.34
C PRO A 257 0.68 3.61 18.29
N ASN A 258 0.24 4.36 17.30
CA ASN A 258 0.38 5.81 17.26
C ASN A 258 -0.76 6.47 18.03
N LEU A 259 -0.53 6.78 19.30
CA LEU A 259 -1.56 7.15 20.28
C LEU A 259 -2.18 8.55 20.08
N GLY A 260 -1.83 9.28 19.04
CA GLY A 260 -2.25 10.67 18.85
C GLY A 260 -3.76 10.90 18.61
N TRP A 261 -4.53 9.86 18.26
CA TRP A 261 -5.97 9.96 17.98
C TRP A 261 -6.87 9.67 19.18
N CYS A 262 -6.35 9.17 20.30
CA CYS A 262 -7.14 8.78 21.47
C CYS A 262 -7.98 9.92 22.09
N ASN A 263 -7.77 11.16 21.70
CA ASN A 263 -8.58 12.32 22.12
C ASN A 263 -9.85 12.51 21.28
N PHE A 264 -10.04 11.77 20.17
CA PHE A 264 -11.19 11.93 19.30
C PHE A 264 -12.48 11.29 19.84
N ALA A 265 -12.36 10.19 20.55
CA ALA A 265 -13.51 9.45 21.08
C ALA A 265 -14.20 10.13 22.28
N ARG A 266 -13.66 11.27 22.81
CA ARG A 266 -14.19 11.92 24.02
C ARG A 266 -14.92 13.22 23.78
N ARG A 267 -15.20 13.61 22.53
CA ARG A 267 -15.87 14.89 22.23
C ARG A 267 -17.05 14.77 21.24
N THR A 268 -17.83 13.70 21.38
CA THR A 268 -19.18 13.68 20.82
C THR A 268 -20.19 13.72 21.94
#